data_2ddd2e62337edea5813fe917193abfc3
#
_entry.id   2ddd2e62337edea5813fe917193abfc3
#
_cell.length_a   1.000
_cell.length_b   1.000
_cell.length_c   1.000
_cell.angle_alpha   90.00
_cell.angle_beta   90.00
_cell.angle_gamma   90.00
#
_symmetry.space_group_name_H-M   'P 1'
#
loop_
_entity.id
_entity.type
_entity.pdbx_description
1 polymer ?
#
loop_
_entity_poly.entity_id
_entity_poly.type
_entity_poly.pdbx_seq_one_letter_code
_entity_poly.pdbx_strand_id
1 'polypeptide(L)'
;MRIARFVHQDEPKYGVVEGEVPDIVDGRWDTSGLSLAVLDSDPFFAPAQSTGERLKFDDVRLLSPILPRSKVIGVGRNFADHAAELGNEVPVSPLTFFKPNTSVIGPGDPIRLPAISEYVSYEAELAVIIGRVSKGVKAENAYDHVLGYTAGNDVTLRDIQKSDKQWSRAKGFDTSCPLGPWIETELDVDHLGIRSWVDGDLKQDGNTEDFIFDVPTLIEHLSETITLLPGDVILTGTPAGVGQIVAGNRVDIAIEGLGVLSNPVMDA
;
A
#
# COMPACT_ATOMS: atom_id res chain seq x y z
N MET A 1 -10.12 8.33 -10.72
CA MET A 1 -8.98 9.03 -11.43
C MET A 1 -7.68 8.53 -10.83
N ARG A 2 -6.71 8.14 -11.67
CA ARG A 2 -5.42 7.58 -11.24
C ARG A 2 -4.35 8.66 -11.15
N ILE A 3 -3.73 8.82 -9.99
CA ILE A 3 -2.72 9.86 -9.73
C ILE A 3 -1.41 9.17 -9.33
N ALA A 4 -0.38 9.32 -10.16
CA ALA A 4 0.96 8.86 -9.89
C ALA A 4 1.89 10.00 -9.47
N ARG A 5 2.91 9.66 -8.68
CA ARG A 5 4.03 10.53 -8.36
C ARG A 5 5.31 9.95 -8.94
N PHE A 6 6.13 10.78 -9.57
CA PHE A 6 7.30 10.33 -10.32
C PHE A 6 8.39 11.41 -10.38
N VAL A 7 9.59 11.01 -10.78
CA VAL A 7 10.69 11.95 -11.02
C VAL A 7 10.68 12.38 -12.49
N HIS A 8 10.66 13.70 -12.73
CA HIS A 8 10.81 14.30 -14.03
C HIS A 8 11.72 15.53 -13.93
N GLN A 9 12.79 15.58 -14.76
CA GLN A 9 13.81 16.64 -14.73
C GLN A 9 14.43 16.84 -13.32
N ASP A 10 14.75 15.72 -12.66
CA ASP A 10 15.32 15.62 -11.30
C ASP A 10 14.42 16.17 -10.18
N GLU A 11 13.14 16.46 -10.47
CA GLU A 11 12.17 16.91 -9.49
C GLU A 11 11.00 15.92 -9.35
N PRO A 12 10.43 15.77 -8.14
CA PRO A 12 9.18 15.02 -7.96
C PRO A 12 8.02 15.80 -8.58
N LYS A 13 7.25 15.12 -9.43
CA LYS A 13 6.03 15.63 -10.07
C LYS A 13 4.87 14.70 -9.82
N TYR A 14 3.67 15.19 -10.03
CA TYR A 14 2.44 14.40 -10.09
C TYR A 14 1.90 14.38 -11.51
N GLY A 15 1.15 13.35 -11.83
CA GLY A 15 0.46 13.23 -13.12
C GLY A 15 -0.74 12.30 -13.04
N VAL A 16 -1.69 12.56 -13.92
CA VAL A 16 -2.82 11.64 -14.12
C VAL A 16 -2.38 10.53 -15.06
N VAL A 17 -2.57 9.28 -14.64
CA VAL A 17 -2.30 8.10 -15.47
C VAL A 17 -3.46 7.92 -16.45
N GLU A 18 -3.14 8.00 -17.74
CA GLU A 18 -4.05 7.81 -18.86
C GLU A 18 -3.79 6.45 -19.53
N GLY A 19 -4.80 5.83 -20.11
CA GLY A 19 -4.77 4.50 -20.73
C GLY A 19 -5.57 3.46 -19.93
N GLU A 20 -5.77 2.29 -20.51
CA GLU A 20 -6.42 1.15 -19.83
C GLU A 20 -5.40 0.44 -18.93
N VAL A 21 -5.82 -0.02 -17.75
CA VAL A 21 -4.97 -0.84 -16.88
C VAL A 21 -4.79 -2.20 -17.55
N PRO A 22 -3.55 -2.61 -17.87
CA PRO A 22 -3.30 -3.87 -18.57
C PRO A 22 -3.61 -5.08 -17.70
N ASP A 23 -3.84 -6.23 -18.35
CA ASP A 23 -3.90 -7.51 -17.66
C ASP A 23 -2.58 -7.82 -16.94
N ILE A 24 -2.71 -8.48 -15.80
CA ILE A 24 -1.56 -8.86 -14.98
C ILE A 24 -1.35 -10.36 -15.13
N VAL A 25 -0.15 -10.74 -15.60
CA VAL A 25 0.25 -12.13 -15.80
C VAL A 25 1.52 -12.40 -14.98
N ASP A 26 1.44 -13.35 -14.06
CA ASP A 26 2.56 -13.74 -13.17
C ASP A 26 3.23 -12.55 -12.46
N GLY A 27 2.40 -11.62 -11.95
CA GLY A 27 2.85 -10.40 -11.28
C GLY A 27 3.46 -9.35 -12.21
N ARG A 28 3.29 -9.49 -13.53
CA ARG A 28 3.81 -8.55 -14.55
C ARG A 28 2.67 -7.96 -15.37
N TRP A 29 2.91 -6.78 -15.90
CA TRP A 29 1.98 -6.06 -16.76
C TRP A 29 2.73 -5.31 -17.86
N ASP A 30 2.07 -5.07 -18.98
CA ASP A 30 2.61 -4.26 -20.08
C ASP A 30 2.12 -2.82 -19.98
N THR A 31 2.95 -1.93 -19.47
CA THR A 31 2.64 -0.52 -19.25
C THR A 31 2.86 0.37 -20.46
N SER A 32 3.26 -0.20 -21.60
CA SER A 32 3.58 0.54 -22.84
C SER A 32 2.41 1.37 -23.39
N GLY A 33 1.15 0.98 -23.05
CA GLY A 33 -0.07 1.71 -23.39
C GLY A 33 -0.43 2.85 -22.41
N LEU A 34 0.32 3.01 -21.33
CA LEU A 34 0.06 4.02 -20.29
C LEU A 34 0.88 5.29 -20.53
N SER A 35 0.28 6.44 -20.20
CA SER A 35 0.94 7.72 -20.21
C SER A 35 0.60 8.54 -18.96
N LEU A 36 1.38 9.59 -18.72
CA LEU A 36 1.23 10.53 -17.60
C LEU A 36 0.95 11.91 -18.12
N ALA A 37 -0.23 12.47 -17.84
CA ALA A 37 -0.52 13.87 -18.02
C ALA A 37 0.04 14.65 -16.82
N VAL A 38 1.12 15.40 -17.03
CA VAL A 38 1.85 16.10 -15.96
C VAL A 38 0.99 17.19 -15.34
N LEU A 39 0.98 17.27 -14.01
CA LEU A 39 0.31 18.29 -13.24
C LEU A 39 1.28 19.39 -12.81
N ASP A 40 0.78 20.64 -12.69
CA ASP A 40 1.54 21.81 -12.30
C ASP A 40 1.82 21.92 -10.79
N SER A 41 1.06 21.16 -9.97
CA SER A 41 1.16 21.19 -8.52
C SER A 41 0.76 19.85 -7.90
N ASP A 42 0.94 19.73 -6.57
CA ASP A 42 0.49 18.58 -5.78
C ASP A 42 -1.04 18.59 -5.66
N PRO A 43 -1.75 17.64 -6.28
CA PRO A 43 -3.21 17.62 -6.34
C PRO A 43 -3.91 17.34 -5.02
N PHE A 44 -3.16 16.90 -4.00
CA PHE A 44 -3.74 16.54 -2.70
C PHE A 44 -3.83 17.74 -1.75
N PHE A 45 -3.11 18.81 -2.04
CA PHE A 45 -3.02 19.98 -1.15
C PHE A 45 -3.38 21.30 -1.84
N ALA A 46 -3.46 21.32 -3.16
CA ALA A 46 -3.85 22.50 -3.95
C ALA A 46 -4.59 22.07 -5.22
N PRO A 47 -5.45 22.92 -5.77
CA PRO A 47 -6.00 22.68 -7.10
C PRO A 47 -4.86 22.54 -8.12
N ALA A 48 -4.80 21.42 -8.81
CA ALA A 48 -3.81 21.11 -9.82
C ALA A 48 -4.44 21.12 -11.22
N GLN A 49 -3.67 21.59 -12.22
CA GLN A 49 -4.07 21.60 -13.62
C GLN A 49 -3.04 20.85 -14.46
N SER A 50 -3.48 20.29 -15.58
CA SER A 50 -2.53 19.70 -16.53
C SER A 50 -1.67 20.80 -17.16
N THR A 51 -0.35 20.57 -17.19
CA THR A 51 0.61 21.44 -17.89
C THR A 51 0.50 21.34 -19.42
N GLY A 52 -0.24 20.34 -19.92
CA GLY A 52 -0.29 19.96 -21.33
C GLY A 52 0.83 18.98 -21.74
N GLU A 53 1.84 18.76 -20.90
CA GLU A 53 2.90 17.78 -21.15
C GLU A 53 2.40 16.37 -20.88
N ARG A 54 2.82 15.41 -21.74
CA ARG A 54 2.57 13.97 -21.59
C ARG A 54 3.86 13.20 -21.69
N LEU A 55 4.04 12.27 -20.73
CA LEU A 55 5.19 11.39 -20.66
C LEU A 55 4.72 9.94 -20.83
N LYS A 56 5.55 9.08 -21.39
CA LYS A 56 5.29 7.65 -21.31
C LYS A 56 5.48 7.18 -19.88
N PHE A 57 4.64 6.26 -19.44
CA PHE A 57 4.72 5.71 -18.09
C PHE A 57 6.06 5.03 -17.82
N ASP A 58 6.62 4.32 -18.81
CA ASP A 58 7.88 3.60 -18.71
C ASP A 58 9.13 4.49 -18.75
N ASP A 59 9.00 5.76 -19.17
CA ASP A 59 10.14 6.69 -19.28
C ASP A 59 10.42 7.43 -17.97
N VAL A 60 9.64 7.20 -16.91
CA VAL A 60 9.80 7.86 -15.62
C VAL A 60 10.07 6.88 -14.48
N ARG A 61 10.78 7.32 -13.45
CA ARG A 61 10.89 6.59 -12.19
C ARG A 61 9.72 6.96 -11.29
N LEU A 62 8.85 6.00 -11.02
CA LEU A 62 7.77 6.18 -10.06
C LEU A 62 8.31 6.38 -8.65
N LEU A 63 7.57 7.12 -7.86
CA LEU A 63 7.78 7.31 -6.42
C LEU A 63 6.54 6.79 -5.68
N SER A 64 6.62 6.62 -4.37
CA SER A 64 5.41 6.43 -3.58
C SER A 64 4.41 7.52 -3.93
N PRO A 65 3.16 7.17 -4.31
CA PRO A 65 2.18 8.15 -4.79
C PRO A 65 1.74 9.13 -3.70
N ILE A 66 1.96 8.77 -2.44
CA ILE A 66 1.74 9.62 -1.27
C ILE A 66 2.93 9.55 -0.33
N LEU A 67 3.29 10.68 0.28
CA LEU A 67 4.20 10.75 1.43
C LEU A 67 3.35 11.06 2.67
N PRO A 68 3.10 10.07 3.54
CA PRO A 68 2.31 10.30 4.75
C PRO A 68 2.98 11.36 5.62
N ARG A 69 2.31 12.48 5.84
CA ARG A 69 2.87 13.60 6.64
C ARG A 69 2.81 13.31 8.14
N SER A 70 1.92 12.44 8.55
CA SER A 70 1.64 12.14 9.94
C SER A 70 1.94 10.67 10.25
N LYS A 71 1.23 9.73 9.65
CA LYS A 71 1.35 8.33 10.02
C LYS A 71 0.89 7.36 8.94
N VAL A 72 1.42 6.14 9.05
CA VAL A 72 0.85 4.93 8.45
C VAL A 72 0.33 4.06 9.59
N ILE A 73 -0.89 3.58 9.48
CA ILE A 73 -1.52 2.68 10.45
C ILE A 73 -1.70 1.34 9.75
N GLY A 74 -1.16 0.26 10.33
CA GLY A 74 -1.42 -1.09 9.86
C GLY A 74 -2.50 -1.76 10.70
N VAL A 75 -3.26 -2.64 10.07
CA VAL A 75 -4.29 -3.48 10.71
C VAL A 75 -3.85 -4.94 10.65
N GLY A 76 -3.58 -5.51 11.80
CA GLY A 76 -3.19 -6.91 11.91
C GLY A 76 -4.38 -7.86 11.95
N ARG A 77 -4.24 -9.06 11.34
CA ARG A 77 -5.19 -10.16 11.43
C ARG A 77 -6.59 -9.81 10.91
N ASN A 78 -6.67 -9.07 9.83
CA ASN A 78 -7.94 -8.65 9.23
C ASN A 78 -8.50 -9.65 8.20
N PHE A 79 -7.85 -10.80 8.03
CA PHE A 79 -8.31 -11.95 7.26
C PHE A 79 -8.33 -13.19 8.15
N ALA A 80 -9.45 -13.92 8.17
CA ALA A 80 -9.60 -15.08 9.03
C ALA A 80 -8.58 -16.18 8.71
N ASP A 81 -8.36 -16.46 7.43
CA ASP A 81 -7.41 -17.48 6.95
C ASP A 81 -5.96 -17.13 7.31
N HIS A 82 -5.57 -15.85 7.20
CA HIS A 82 -4.25 -15.39 7.62
C HIS A 82 -4.07 -15.50 9.15
N ALA A 83 -5.09 -15.18 9.94
CA ALA A 83 -5.04 -15.36 11.38
C ALA A 83 -4.84 -16.85 11.74
N ALA A 84 -5.56 -17.74 11.06
CA ALA A 84 -5.44 -19.20 11.24
C ALA A 84 -4.05 -19.73 10.80
N GLU A 85 -3.51 -19.26 9.66
CA GLU A 85 -2.18 -19.62 9.15
C GLU A 85 -1.08 -19.36 10.20
N LEU A 86 -1.17 -18.27 10.94
CA LEU A 86 -0.23 -17.89 11.99
C LEU A 86 -0.59 -18.45 13.38
N GLY A 87 -1.63 -19.29 13.47
CA GLY A 87 -2.08 -19.90 14.73
C GLY A 87 -2.70 -18.89 15.72
N ASN A 88 -3.27 -17.80 15.22
CA ASN A 88 -3.91 -16.76 16.01
C ASN A 88 -5.44 -16.88 15.97
N GLU A 89 -6.10 -16.39 17.00
CA GLU A 89 -7.55 -16.20 17.01
C GLU A 89 -7.95 -14.96 16.17
N VAL A 90 -9.17 -15.02 15.63
CA VAL A 90 -9.78 -13.86 14.97
C VAL A 90 -10.04 -12.77 16.02
N PRO A 91 -9.56 -11.54 15.84
CA PRO A 91 -9.72 -10.48 16.82
C PRO A 91 -11.18 -10.01 16.89
N VAL A 92 -11.65 -9.63 18.08
CA VAL A 92 -13.01 -9.07 18.29
C VAL A 92 -13.10 -7.58 17.98
N SER A 93 -11.95 -6.91 17.80
CA SER A 93 -11.83 -5.51 17.39
C SER A 93 -10.54 -5.32 16.59
N PRO A 94 -10.44 -4.29 15.72
CA PRO A 94 -9.24 -4.06 14.92
C PRO A 94 -7.97 -3.97 15.77
N LEU A 95 -7.00 -4.82 15.46
CA LEU A 95 -5.66 -4.78 16.06
C LEU A 95 -4.77 -3.87 15.23
N THR A 96 -4.36 -2.74 15.79
CA THR A 96 -3.66 -1.70 15.03
C THR A 96 -2.25 -1.44 15.53
N PHE A 97 -1.37 -1.00 14.62
CA PHE A 97 -0.01 -0.58 14.92
C PHE A 97 0.40 0.57 14.00
N PHE A 98 1.49 1.25 14.32
CA PHE A 98 2.02 2.34 13.52
C PHE A 98 3.29 1.92 12.79
N LYS A 99 3.41 2.42 11.54
CA LYS A 99 4.67 2.47 10.80
C LYS A 99 5.09 3.94 10.67
N PRO A 100 6.38 4.28 10.90
CA PRO A 100 6.85 5.64 10.68
C PRO A 100 6.81 5.98 9.18
N ASN A 101 6.64 7.24 8.84
CA ASN A 101 6.65 7.69 7.45
C ASN A 101 7.99 7.43 6.73
N THR A 102 9.09 7.30 7.47
CA THR A 102 10.42 6.92 6.93
C THR A 102 10.48 5.48 6.42
N SER A 103 9.51 4.63 6.76
CA SER A 103 9.41 3.27 6.23
C SER A 103 8.90 3.21 4.78
N VAL A 104 8.30 4.30 4.28
CA VAL A 104 7.63 4.34 2.98
C VAL A 104 8.63 4.44 1.84
N ILE A 105 8.46 3.57 0.84
CA ILE A 105 9.18 3.58 -0.44
C ILE A 105 8.19 3.45 -1.61
N GLY A 106 8.65 3.79 -2.81
CA GLY A 106 7.85 3.69 -4.04
C GLY A 106 8.10 2.42 -4.85
N PRO A 107 7.42 2.28 -6.00
CA PRO A 107 7.68 1.20 -6.94
C PRO A 107 9.13 1.21 -7.43
N GLY A 108 9.75 0.03 -7.52
CA GLY A 108 11.13 -0.14 -7.96
C GLY A 108 12.20 0.20 -6.91
N ASP A 109 11.85 0.87 -5.82
CA ASP A 109 12.78 1.09 -4.72
C ASP A 109 13.04 -0.24 -3.98
N PRO A 110 14.28 -0.53 -3.52
CA PRO A 110 14.60 -1.80 -2.89
C PRO A 110 14.03 -1.93 -1.47
N ILE A 111 13.41 -3.07 -1.17
CA ILE A 111 13.18 -3.52 0.21
C ILE A 111 14.55 -3.95 0.76
N ARG A 112 15.03 -3.27 1.81
CA ARG A 112 16.33 -3.56 2.43
C ARG A 112 16.14 -4.43 3.67
N LEU A 113 16.79 -5.61 3.64
CA LEU A 113 16.71 -6.58 4.73
C LEU A 113 17.66 -6.19 5.85
N PRO A 114 17.19 -5.77 7.03
CA PRO A 114 18.07 -5.39 8.11
C PRO A 114 18.74 -6.64 8.74
N ALA A 115 20.03 -6.56 9.02
CA ALA A 115 20.84 -7.68 9.57
C ALA A 115 20.39 -8.19 10.97
N ILE A 116 19.43 -7.51 11.60
CA ILE A 116 18.86 -7.90 12.91
C ILE A 116 17.81 -9.00 12.82
N SER A 117 17.36 -9.36 11.60
CA SER A 117 16.30 -10.36 11.38
C SER A 117 16.75 -11.43 10.39
N GLU A 118 16.45 -12.68 10.72
CA GLU A 118 16.69 -13.83 9.86
C GLU A 118 15.44 -14.25 9.06
N TYR A 119 14.28 -13.63 9.36
CA TYR A 119 13.02 -13.96 8.70
C TYR A 119 12.19 -12.71 8.39
N VAL A 120 12.36 -12.19 7.18
CA VAL A 120 11.58 -11.06 6.65
C VAL A 120 10.50 -11.59 5.71
N SER A 121 9.29 -11.07 5.82
CA SER A 121 8.09 -11.53 5.08
C SER A 121 7.39 -10.37 4.41
N TYR A 122 6.81 -10.62 3.22
CA TYR A 122 5.87 -9.71 2.52
C TYR A 122 4.45 -9.89 3.04
N GLU A 123 3.63 -8.86 2.86
CA GLU A 123 2.19 -8.82 3.11
C GLU A 123 1.50 -7.89 2.11
N ALA A 124 0.78 -8.48 1.12
CA ALA A 124 0.00 -7.70 0.15
C ALA A 124 -1.24 -7.11 0.80
N GLU A 125 -1.43 -5.81 0.71
CA GLU A 125 -2.51 -5.09 1.38
C GLU A 125 -3.13 -4.00 0.51
N LEU A 126 -4.44 -3.81 0.60
CA LEU A 126 -5.08 -2.58 0.17
C LEU A 126 -4.64 -1.45 1.11
N ALA A 127 -4.18 -0.35 0.55
CA ALA A 127 -3.83 0.86 1.29
C ALA A 127 -4.88 1.95 1.04
N VAL A 128 -5.54 2.39 2.11
CA VAL A 128 -6.54 3.48 2.08
C VAL A 128 -5.86 4.80 2.41
N ILE A 129 -6.04 5.80 1.55
CA ILE A 129 -5.47 7.13 1.73
C ILE A 129 -6.55 8.07 2.27
N ILE A 130 -6.32 8.68 3.40
CA ILE A 130 -7.24 9.64 4.00
C ILE A 130 -7.18 10.98 3.25
N GLY A 131 -8.35 11.53 2.92
CA GLY A 131 -8.51 12.78 2.17
C GLY A 131 -8.90 14.00 3.00
N ARG A 132 -9.45 13.78 4.19
CA ARG A 132 -9.97 14.85 5.06
C ARG A 132 -9.59 14.61 6.52
N VAL A 133 -9.52 15.68 7.31
CA VAL A 133 -9.38 15.55 8.77
C VAL A 133 -10.55 14.74 9.32
N SER A 134 -10.25 13.62 9.99
CA SER A 134 -11.22 12.64 10.46
C SER A 134 -11.08 12.41 11.96
N LYS A 135 -12.13 12.74 12.71
CA LYS A 135 -12.25 12.52 14.15
C LYS A 135 -13.68 12.15 14.50
N GLY A 136 -13.88 10.97 15.09
CA GLY A 136 -15.20 10.46 15.45
C GLY A 136 -16.13 10.24 14.24
N VAL A 137 -15.56 9.82 13.11
CA VAL A 137 -16.29 9.55 11.86
C VAL A 137 -17.10 8.27 12.04
N LYS A 138 -18.38 8.30 11.65
CA LYS A 138 -19.21 7.10 11.62
C LYS A 138 -19.01 6.30 10.35
N ALA A 139 -19.15 4.97 10.43
CA ALA A 139 -18.94 4.07 9.29
C ALA A 139 -19.74 4.49 8.05
N GLU A 140 -20.99 4.92 8.23
CA GLU A 140 -21.89 5.40 7.16
C GLU A 140 -21.35 6.60 6.37
N ASN A 141 -20.43 7.38 6.94
CA ASN A 141 -19.80 8.56 6.33
C ASN A 141 -18.32 8.35 6.01
N ALA A 142 -17.78 7.15 6.22
CA ALA A 142 -16.34 6.89 6.16
C ALA A 142 -15.75 7.16 4.77
N TYR A 143 -16.45 6.76 3.70
CA TYR A 143 -15.97 6.97 2.33
C TYR A 143 -15.85 8.45 1.93
N ASP A 144 -16.61 9.36 2.55
CA ASP A 144 -16.45 10.82 2.34
C ASP A 144 -15.09 11.34 2.83
N HIS A 145 -14.38 10.56 3.64
CA HIS A 145 -13.08 10.87 4.21
C HIS A 145 -11.91 10.21 3.48
N VAL A 146 -12.20 9.34 2.51
CA VAL A 146 -11.19 8.66 1.70
C VAL A 146 -10.83 9.52 0.49
N LEU A 147 -9.54 9.66 0.21
CA LEU A 147 -9.02 10.25 -1.01
C LEU A 147 -8.98 9.25 -2.17
N GLY A 148 -8.62 8.02 -1.85
CA GLY A 148 -8.46 6.93 -2.80
C GLY A 148 -7.65 5.78 -2.21
N TYR A 149 -7.20 4.90 -3.08
CA TYR A 149 -6.60 3.63 -2.73
C TYR A 149 -5.32 3.37 -3.52
N THR A 150 -4.41 2.60 -2.95
CA THR A 150 -3.20 2.11 -3.63
C THR A 150 -2.84 0.73 -3.12
N ALA A 151 -1.94 0.01 -3.80
CA ALA A 151 -1.39 -1.21 -3.26
C ALA A 151 -0.30 -0.91 -2.22
N GLY A 152 -0.21 -1.76 -1.19
CA GLY A 152 0.79 -1.67 -0.14
C GLY A 152 1.43 -3.02 0.15
N ASN A 153 2.63 -2.97 0.73
CA ASN A 153 3.34 -4.13 1.28
C ASN A 153 3.73 -3.85 2.73
N ASP A 154 3.12 -4.56 3.67
CA ASP A 154 3.48 -4.46 5.08
C ASP A 154 4.61 -5.41 5.44
N VAL A 155 5.83 -5.08 4.96
CA VAL A 155 7.02 -5.92 5.17
C VAL A 155 7.33 -6.06 6.65
N THR A 156 7.51 -7.33 7.08
CA THR A 156 7.52 -7.70 8.49
C THR A 156 8.74 -8.55 8.86
N LEU A 157 9.45 -8.17 9.93
CA LEU A 157 10.48 -8.98 10.58
C LEU A 157 9.79 -9.97 11.54
N ARG A 158 9.56 -11.21 11.10
CA ARG A 158 8.72 -12.18 11.84
C ARG A 158 9.31 -12.66 13.16
N ASP A 159 10.63 -12.83 13.23
CA ASP A 159 11.35 -13.19 14.45
C ASP A 159 11.27 -12.05 15.48
N ILE A 160 11.44 -10.81 15.05
CA ILE A 160 11.29 -9.61 15.89
C ILE A 160 9.83 -9.42 16.32
N GLN A 161 8.86 -9.67 15.42
CA GLN A 161 7.43 -9.61 15.73
C GLN A 161 7.04 -10.57 16.85
N LYS A 162 7.69 -11.75 16.90
CA LYS A 162 7.45 -12.76 17.95
C LYS A 162 8.13 -12.39 19.26
N SER A 163 9.33 -11.80 19.20
CA SER A 163 10.12 -11.48 20.40
C SER A 163 9.67 -10.19 21.06
N ASP A 164 9.28 -9.19 20.28
CA ASP A 164 8.83 -7.90 20.80
C ASP A 164 7.33 -7.93 21.13
N LYS A 165 6.94 -7.39 22.27
CA LYS A 165 5.51 -7.26 22.62
C LYS A 165 4.81 -6.18 21.80
N GLN A 166 5.56 -5.18 21.34
CA GLN A 166 5.11 -4.09 20.47
C GLN A 166 5.74 -4.24 19.09
N TRP A 167 4.98 -4.08 18.02
CA TRP A 167 5.43 -4.38 16.65
C TRP A 167 6.22 -3.26 15.98
N SER A 168 6.57 -2.19 16.70
CA SER A 168 7.21 -1.00 16.12
C SER A 168 8.49 -1.32 15.33
N ARG A 169 9.40 -2.15 15.87
CA ARG A 169 10.64 -2.54 15.15
C ARG A 169 10.37 -3.55 14.04
N ALA A 170 9.44 -4.46 14.29
CA ALA A 170 9.11 -5.52 13.34
C ALA A 170 8.43 -4.99 12.07
N LYS A 171 7.66 -3.92 12.18
CA LYS A 171 6.79 -3.36 11.14
C LYS A 171 7.27 -1.98 10.64
N GLY A 172 8.11 -1.28 11.40
CA GLY A 172 8.46 0.12 11.16
C GLY A 172 9.92 0.39 10.79
N PHE A 173 10.66 -0.61 10.28
CA PHE A 173 12.01 -0.37 9.79
C PHE A 173 12.00 0.33 8.42
N ASP A 174 13.10 0.99 8.07
CA ASP A 174 13.22 1.68 6.79
C ASP A 174 12.95 0.72 5.62
N THR A 175 12.22 1.19 4.61
CA THR A 175 11.78 0.43 3.44
C THR A 175 10.71 -0.64 3.68
N SER A 176 10.14 -0.73 4.89
CA SER A 176 9.13 -1.76 5.24
C SER A 176 7.72 -1.45 4.75
N CYS A 177 7.50 -0.33 4.06
CA CYS A 177 6.18 0.10 3.58
C CYS A 177 6.21 0.55 2.10
N PRO A 178 6.44 -0.34 1.15
CA PRO A 178 6.21 -0.04 -0.26
C PRO A 178 4.76 0.36 -0.51
N LEU A 179 4.54 1.45 -1.27
CA LEU A 179 3.22 1.94 -1.70
C LEU A 179 3.26 2.31 -3.19
N GLY A 180 2.20 1.97 -3.94
CA GLY A 180 2.09 2.32 -5.35
C GLY A 180 1.22 1.35 -6.16
N PRO A 181 1.20 1.48 -7.50
CA PRO A 181 1.97 2.42 -8.32
C PRO A 181 1.35 3.81 -8.40
N TRP A 182 0.04 3.96 -8.15
CA TRP A 182 -0.72 5.21 -8.14
C TRP A 182 -1.82 5.19 -7.10
N ILE A 183 -2.48 6.29 -6.88
CA ILE A 183 -3.74 6.37 -6.13
C ILE A 183 -4.89 6.35 -7.14
N GLU A 184 -5.84 5.42 -6.98
CA GLU A 184 -7.13 5.45 -7.66
C GLU A 184 -8.17 6.09 -6.75
N THR A 185 -8.80 7.17 -7.21
CA THR A 185 -9.75 7.94 -6.41
C THR A 185 -11.20 7.45 -6.54
N GLU A 186 -11.47 6.62 -7.53
CA GLU A 186 -12.83 6.12 -7.84
C GLU A 186 -12.77 4.60 -7.99
N LEU A 187 -12.72 3.89 -6.87
CA LEU A 187 -12.63 2.45 -6.82
C LEU A 187 -13.65 1.90 -5.81
N ASP A 188 -14.47 0.97 -6.26
CA ASP A 188 -15.26 0.13 -5.38
C ASP A 188 -14.35 -0.94 -4.78
N VAL A 189 -14.28 -1.00 -3.46
CA VAL A 189 -13.31 -1.86 -2.76
C VAL A 189 -13.94 -3.08 -2.10
N ASP A 190 -15.20 -3.35 -2.35
CA ASP A 190 -15.93 -4.43 -1.67
C ASP A 190 -15.53 -5.83 -2.16
N HIS A 191 -15.07 -5.95 -3.43
CA HIS A 191 -14.79 -7.25 -4.08
C HIS A 191 -13.54 -7.20 -4.96
N LEU A 192 -12.40 -6.77 -4.43
CA LEU A 192 -11.14 -6.68 -5.16
C LEU A 192 -10.23 -7.87 -4.91
N GLY A 193 -9.72 -8.48 -5.96
CA GLY A 193 -8.64 -9.47 -5.86
C GLY A 193 -7.36 -8.83 -5.32
N ILE A 194 -6.74 -9.46 -4.32
CA ILE A 194 -5.45 -9.08 -3.73
C ILE A 194 -4.48 -10.23 -3.94
N ARG A 195 -3.41 -9.99 -4.72
CA ARG A 195 -2.43 -11.02 -5.08
C ARG A 195 -1.01 -10.57 -4.83
N SER A 196 -0.15 -11.53 -4.49
CA SER A 196 1.29 -11.33 -4.47
C SER A 196 2.04 -12.45 -5.17
N TRP A 197 3.17 -12.09 -5.78
CA TRP A 197 4.13 -13.02 -6.36
C TRP A 197 5.52 -12.75 -5.80
N VAL A 198 6.30 -13.81 -5.68
CA VAL A 198 7.75 -13.73 -5.43
C VAL A 198 8.44 -14.40 -6.59
N ASP A 199 9.23 -13.64 -7.35
CA ASP A 199 9.93 -14.08 -8.57
C ASP A 199 9.02 -14.70 -9.65
N GLY A 200 7.76 -14.27 -9.70
CA GLY A 200 6.72 -14.76 -10.62
C GLY A 200 5.89 -15.92 -10.08
N ASP A 201 6.24 -16.49 -8.93
CA ASP A 201 5.43 -17.52 -8.27
C ASP A 201 4.31 -16.88 -7.46
N LEU A 202 3.06 -17.23 -7.73
CA LEU A 202 1.90 -16.77 -6.96
C LEU A 202 1.99 -17.28 -5.51
N LYS A 203 1.86 -16.37 -4.56
CA LYS A 203 1.97 -16.66 -3.12
C LYS A 203 0.68 -16.34 -2.36
N GLN A 204 0.09 -15.18 -2.60
CA GLN A 204 -1.17 -14.79 -1.99
C GLN A 204 -2.22 -14.61 -3.09
N ASP A 205 -3.44 -15.08 -2.85
CA ASP A 205 -4.61 -14.90 -3.71
C ASP A 205 -5.84 -14.80 -2.81
N GLY A 206 -6.23 -13.60 -2.46
CA GLY A 206 -7.36 -13.27 -1.58
C GLY A 206 -8.25 -12.21 -2.20
N ASN A 207 -9.29 -11.84 -1.47
CA ASN A 207 -10.26 -10.84 -1.90
C ASN A 207 -10.62 -9.90 -0.75
N THR A 208 -10.91 -8.64 -1.02
CA THR A 208 -11.34 -7.67 0.01
C THR A 208 -12.69 -8.03 0.65
N GLU A 209 -13.52 -8.86 0.00
CA GLU A 209 -14.74 -9.40 0.59
C GLU A 209 -14.49 -10.26 1.84
N ASP A 210 -13.25 -10.78 2.01
CA ASP A 210 -12.84 -11.59 3.15
C ASP A 210 -12.36 -10.75 4.36
N PHE A 211 -12.43 -9.43 4.30
CA PHE A 211 -12.11 -8.56 5.42
C PHE A 211 -13.00 -8.87 6.63
N ILE A 212 -12.38 -9.06 7.82
CA ILE A 212 -13.10 -9.16 9.09
C ILE A 212 -13.69 -7.78 9.46
N PHE A 213 -12.91 -6.73 9.25
CA PHE A 213 -13.31 -5.34 9.43
C PHE A 213 -13.13 -4.60 8.11
N ASP A 214 -14.24 -4.16 7.52
CA ASP A 214 -14.25 -3.39 6.28
C ASP A 214 -13.66 -1.97 6.44
N VAL A 215 -13.42 -1.29 5.33
CA VAL A 215 -12.82 0.06 5.33
C VAL A 215 -13.63 1.05 6.19
N PRO A 216 -14.97 1.11 6.09
CA PRO A 216 -15.79 1.96 6.97
C PRO A 216 -15.60 1.69 8.46
N THR A 217 -15.60 0.43 8.86
CA THR A 217 -15.37 0.01 10.26
C THR A 217 -14.00 0.42 10.75
N LEU A 218 -12.96 0.26 9.92
CA LEU A 218 -11.60 0.66 10.28
C LEU A 218 -11.49 2.17 10.49
N ILE A 219 -12.10 2.99 9.61
CA ILE A 219 -12.08 4.45 9.73
C ILE A 219 -12.85 4.90 10.99
N GLU A 220 -14.03 4.33 11.27
CA GLU A 220 -14.78 4.62 12.49
C GLU A 220 -13.94 4.29 13.72
N HIS A 221 -13.43 3.06 13.82
CA HIS A 221 -12.63 2.60 14.95
C HIS A 221 -11.40 3.47 15.21
N LEU A 222 -10.63 3.77 14.16
CA LEU A 222 -9.43 4.58 14.28
C LEU A 222 -9.74 6.03 14.63
N SER A 223 -10.72 6.64 13.96
CA SER A 223 -11.05 8.05 14.15
C SER A 223 -11.72 8.34 15.51
N GLU A 224 -12.24 7.33 16.19
CA GLU A 224 -12.77 7.47 17.55
C GLU A 224 -11.70 7.96 18.55
N THR A 225 -10.51 7.42 18.45
CA THR A 225 -9.41 7.71 19.39
C THR A 225 -8.30 8.56 18.78
N ILE A 226 -8.00 8.42 17.48
CA ILE A 226 -6.89 9.05 16.78
C ILE A 226 -7.44 10.00 15.70
N THR A 227 -6.97 11.25 15.65
CA THR A 227 -7.30 12.12 14.52
C THR A 227 -6.52 11.65 13.29
N LEU A 228 -7.22 11.30 12.20
CA LEU A 228 -6.61 11.02 10.92
C LEU A 228 -6.51 12.32 10.11
N LEU A 229 -5.40 12.50 9.42
CA LEU A 229 -5.10 13.70 8.62
C LEU A 229 -5.05 13.37 7.13
N PRO A 230 -5.29 14.34 6.24
CA PRO A 230 -5.09 14.15 4.81
C PRO A 230 -3.70 13.62 4.50
N GLY A 231 -3.63 12.53 3.72
CA GLY A 231 -2.40 11.82 3.39
C GLY A 231 -1.96 10.75 4.40
N ASP A 232 -2.67 10.57 5.52
CA ASP A 232 -2.46 9.37 6.35
C ASP A 232 -2.89 8.12 5.58
N VAL A 233 -2.21 7.02 5.85
CA VAL A 233 -2.43 5.72 5.16
C VAL A 233 -2.91 4.69 6.16
N ILE A 234 -3.91 3.90 5.78
CA ILE A 234 -4.35 2.70 6.50
C ILE A 234 -4.04 1.50 5.63
N LEU A 235 -3.16 0.61 6.09
CA LEU A 235 -2.95 -0.72 5.53
C LEU A 235 -3.98 -1.66 6.14
N THR A 236 -4.78 -2.32 5.31
CA THR A 236 -6.04 -2.96 5.75
C THR A 236 -5.89 -4.40 6.20
N GLY A 237 -4.68 -4.95 6.18
CA GLY A 237 -4.42 -6.36 6.45
C GLY A 237 -4.22 -7.18 5.18
N THR A 238 -3.64 -8.35 5.35
CA THR A 238 -3.18 -9.23 4.27
C THR A 238 -3.88 -10.59 4.29
N PRO A 239 -4.17 -11.22 3.12
CA PRO A 239 -4.65 -12.59 3.05
C PRO A 239 -3.56 -13.61 3.42
N ALA A 240 -3.93 -14.89 3.56
CA ALA A 240 -3.00 -16.01 3.75
C ALA A 240 -2.02 -16.15 2.57
N GLY A 241 -0.91 -16.87 2.79
CA GLY A 241 0.15 -17.10 1.81
C GLY A 241 1.38 -16.22 2.00
N VAL A 242 1.53 -15.60 3.18
CA VAL A 242 2.75 -14.86 3.53
C VAL A 242 3.95 -15.79 3.64
N GLY A 243 5.14 -15.29 3.28
CA GLY A 243 6.35 -16.10 3.28
C GLY A 243 7.62 -15.30 3.34
N GLN A 244 8.75 -16.00 3.50
CA GLN A 244 10.06 -15.38 3.59
C GLN A 244 10.50 -14.80 2.23
N ILE A 245 11.14 -13.64 2.28
CA ILE A 245 11.90 -13.05 1.18
C ILE A 245 13.37 -12.94 1.56
N VAL A 246 14.23 -13.07 0.55
CA VAL A 246 15.69 -12.98 0.68
C VAL A 246 16.25 -12.02 -0.37
N ALA A 247 17.49 -11.56 -0.17
CA ALA A 247 18.15 -10.71 -1.15
C ALA A 247 18.21 -11.40 -2.54
N GLY A 248 17.92 -10.64 -3.58
CA GLY A 248 17.78 -11.12 -4.95
C GLY A 248 16.36 -11.44 -5.38
N ASN A 249 15.40 -11.60 -4.46
CA ASN A 249 14.01 -11.76 -4.83
C ASN A 249 13.42 -10.45 -5.37
N ARG A 250 12.30 -10.57 -6.07
CA ARG A 250 11.39 -9.48 -6.42
C ARG A 250 10.00 -9.82 -5.87
N VAL A 251 9.39 -8.87 -5.19
CA VAL A 251 8.01 -8.97 -4.71
C VAL A 251 7.14 -8.12 -5.61
N ASP A 252 6.11 -8.72 -6.19
CA ASP A 252 5.09 -8.06 -7.00
C ASP A 252 3.75 -8.17 -6.28
N ILE A 253 3.06 -7.05 -6.09
CA ILE A 253 1.74 -7.00 -5.46
C ILE A 253 0.77 -6.36 -6.44
N ALA A 254 -0.35 -7.01 -6.65
CA ALA A 254 -1.43 -6.49 -7.47
C ALA A 254 -2.75 -6.49 -6.70
N ILE A 255 -3.46 -5.39 -6.83
CA ILE A 255 -4.85 -5.27 -6.41
C ILE A 255 -5.64 -4.88 -7.65
N GLU A 256 -6.79 -5.51 -7.83
CA GLU A 256 -7.65 -5.27 -9.00
C GLU A 256 -7.95 -3.78 -9.15
N GLY A 257 -7.74 -3.23 -10.35
CA GLY A 257 -7.90 -1.80 -10.65
C GLY A 257 -6.72 -0.90 -10.26
N LEU A 258 -5.75 -1.39 -9.47
CA LEU A 258 -4.63 -0.60 -8.96
C LEU A 258 -3.28 -0.86 -9.66
N GLY A 259 -3.21 -1.83 -10.58
CA GLY A 259 -1.95 -2.19 -11.25
C GLY A 259 -1.01 -3.00 -10.36
N VAL A 260 0.30 -2.93 -10.63
CA VAL A 260 1.32 -3.72 -9.92
C VAL A 260 2.32 -2.82 -9.19
N LEU A 261 2.48 -3.07 -7.90
CA LEU A 261 3.56 -2.56 -7.06
C LEU A 261 4.69 -3.60 -7.05
N SER A 262 5.82 -3.28 -7.65
CA SER A 262 6.98 -4.18 -7.78
C SER A 262 8.20 -3.61 -7.07
N ASN A 263 8.83 -4.42 -6.22
CA ASN A 263 10.01 -4.02 -5.46
C ASN A 263 11.07 -5.13 -5.44
N PRO A 264 12.34 -4.84 -5.80
CA PRO A 264 13.44 -5.76 -5.58
C PRO A 264 13.79 -5.85 -4.09
N VAL A 265 14.35 -6.98 -3.68
CA VAL A 265 14.80 -7.24 -2.31
C VAL A 265 16.31 -7.25 -2.27
N MET A 266 16.92 -6.52 -1.34
CA MET A 266 18.37 -6.37 -1.19
C MET A 266 18.75 -6.43 0.28
N ASP A 267 19.98 -6.83 0.56
CA ASP A 267 20.59 -6.63 1.88
C ASP A 267 20.73 -5.13 2.20
N ALA A 268 20.68 -4.77 3.49
CA ALA A 268 20.75 -3.38 3.97
C ALA A 268 22.17 -2.80 3.84
#